data_8491b9cf1663f475a2b964f29c444af7
#
_entry.id   8491b9cf1663f475a2b964f29c444af7
#
_cell.length_a   1.000
_cell.length_b   1.000
_cell.length_c   1.000
_cell.angle_alpha   90.00
_cell.angle_beta   90.00
_cell.angle_gamma   90.00
#
_symmetry.space_group_name_H-M   'P 1'
#
loop_
_entity.id
_entity.type
_entity.pdbx_description
1 polymer ?
#
loop_
_entity_poly.entity_id
_entity_poly.type
_entity_poly.pdbx_seq_one_letter_code
_entity_poly.pdbx_strand_id
1 'polypeptide(L)'
;MDNVKLDGPADILVTLGLTLPSVSETELADIRAAAPPRSTVRVASTMKAAIETAGDVEVILGFIPKPLFDVAPKLRWVHCIAAGMDMFLYPEMQASSIVLTGEKGLVGGHLADTGFGLLLALTRQIATAIRLGPEGWNRREAMRMVEIELEGLTMGVVGFGGTGRAMARRAVAFGMDVIACDVVAGPPSDGVADVWSMNRLDELLAASDVVAVGAPLTAETRGLFDGRRFAAMKPGALFVNVTRGEIVDDRALVDALRIGHLGGAALDVAPIEPLPPDHPLWTFDNVVMTPHTAGASQRRGPRNIQRFCENLRRAQTGDALLGVVDKQLGY
;
A
#
# COMPACT_ATOMS: atom_id res chain seq x y z
N MET A 1 0.04 -9.45 -23.51
CA MET A 1 -0.36 -8.28 -22.72
C MET A 1 -1.86 -8.12 -22.93
N ASP A 2 -2.62 -8.30 -21.87
CA ASP A 2 -4.08 -8.25 -21.95
C ASP A 2 -4.48 -6.79 -22.15
N ASN A 3 -4.84 -6.43 -23.37
CA ASN A 3 -5.25 -5.09 -23.71
C ASN A 3 -6.78 -5.07 -23.88
N VAL A 4 -7.46 -4.16 -23.20
CA VAL A 4 -8.89 -3.94 -23.40
C VAL A 4 -9.05 -2.93 -24.52
N LYS A 5 -9.82 -3.28 -25.55
CA LYS A 5 -10.23 -2.35 -26.59
C LYS A 5 -11.73 -2.07 -26.51
N LEU A 6 -12.10 -0.80 -26.45
CA LEU A 6 -13.49 -0.33 -26.42
C LEU A 6 -13.81 0.29 -27.78
N ASP A 7 -14.23 -0.55 -28.73
CA ASP A 7 -14.54 -0.14 -30.12
C ASP A 7 -15.92 0.49 -30.30
N GLY A 8 -16.71 0.56 -29.24
CA GLY A 8 -18.09 1.08 -29.26
C GLY A 8 -18.57 1.50 -27.88
N PRO A 9 -19.87 1.85 -27.77
CA PRO A 9 -20.45 2.21 -26.48
C PRO A 9 -20.22 1.12 -25.45
N ALA A 10 -19.91 1.50 -24.21
CA ALA A 10 -19.69 0.59 -23.08
C ALA A 10 -20.64 0.92 -21.92
N ASP A 11 -21.06 -0.08 -21.18
CA ASP A 11 -21.78 0.10 -19.92
C ASP A 11 -20.78 0.13 -18.75
N ILE A 12 -20.66 1.29 -18.11
CA ILE A 12 -19.68 1.60 -17.08
C ILE A 12 -20.37 1.74 -15.73
N LEU A 13 -19.95 0.97 -14.74
CA LEU A 13 -20.45 1.04 -13.38
C LEU A 13 -19.36 1.60 -12.44
N VAL A 14 -19.69 2.62 -11.68
CA VAL A 14 -18.88 3.15 -10.59
C VAL A 14 -19.44 2.61 -9.28
N THR A 15 -18.62 1.85 -8.52
CA THR A 15 -18.99 1.36 -7.20
C THR A 15 -18.33 2.22 -6.13
N LEU A 16 -19.15 2.83 -5.27
CA LEU A 16 -18.65 3.62 -4.14
C LEU A 16 -18.15 2.71 -3.01
N GLY A 17 -17.20 3.21 -2.22
CA GLY A 17 -16.61 2.48 -1.11
C GLY A 17 -15.67 3.37 -0.29
N LEU A 18 -14.92 2.78 0.64
CA LEU A 18 -14.07 3.51 1.57
C LEU A 18 -13.05 4.42 0.86
N THR A 19 -12.46 3.97 -0.24
CA THR A 19 -11.45 4.72 -1.01
C THR A 19 -12.07 5.77 -1.93
N LEU A 20 -13.28 5.52 -2.44
CA LEU A 20 -14.05 6.41 -3.31
C LEU A 20 -15.46 6.56 -2.69
N PRO A 21 -15.61 7.35 -1.62
CA PRO A 21 -16.89 7.45 -0.90
C PRO A 21 -17.96 8.23 -1.66
N SER A 22 -17.56 9.05 -2.62
CA SER A 22 -18.45 9.81 -3.50
C SER A 22 -17.76 10.12 -4.81
N VAL A 23 -18.55 10.45 -5.82
CA VAL A 23 -18.10 11.01 -7.10
C VAL A 23 -18.94 12.26 -7.36
N SER A 24 -18.30 13.39 -7.60
CA SER A 24 -18.95 14.66 -7.89
C SER A 24 -19.52 14.69 -9.31
N GLU A 25 -20.45 15.60 -9.58
CA GLU A 25 -21.00 15.78 -10.94
C GLU A 25 -19.91 16.16 -11.95
N THR A 26 -18.90 16.92 -11.54
CA THR A 26 -17.76 17.25 -12.41
C THR A 26 -16.96 16.00 -12.76
N GLU A 27 -16.65 15.16 -11.79
CA GLU A 27 -15.92 13.90 -12.02
C GLU A 27 -16.73 12.92 -12.87
N LEU A 28 -18.05 12.87 -12.68
CA LEU A 28 -18.94 12.08 -13.54
C LEU A 28 -18.97 12.63 -14.98
N ALA A 29 -18.94 13.94 -15.15
CA ALA A 29 -18.85 14.58 -16.48
C ALA A 29 -17.50 14.23 -17.14
N ASP A 30 -16.39 14.23 -16.39
CA ASP A 30 -15.07 13.82 -16.89
C ASP A 30 -15.05 12.35 -17.33
N ILE A 31 -15.65 11.45 -16.55
CA ILE A 31 -15.77 10.02 -16.91
C ILE A 31 -16.60 9.86 -18.18
N ARG A 32 -17.77 10.53 -18.27
CA ARG A 32 -18.62 10.50 -19.46
C ARG A 32 -17.92 11.04 -20.71
N ALA A 33 -17.14 12.12 -20.55
CA ALA A 33 -16.36 12.71 -21.63
C ALA A 33 -15.17 11.84 -22.08
N ALA A 34 -14.62 11.03 -21.18
CA ALA A 34 -13.55 10.10 -21.47
C ALA A 34 -14.03 8.75 -22.03
N ALA A 35 -15.28 8.38 -21.80
CA ALA A 35 -15.87 7.14 -22.29
C ALA A 35 -16.16 7.19 -23.81
N PRO A 36 -16.24 6.03 -24.49
CA PRO A 36 -16.68 5.97 -25.88
C PRO A 36 -18.05 6.65 -26.08
N PRO A 37 -18.31 7.28 -27.23
CA PRO A 37 -19.59 7.93 -27.50
C PRO A 37 -20.79 7.00 -27.29
N ARG A 38 -21.83 7.50 -26.65
CA ARG A 38 -23.10 6.79 -26.32
C ARG A 38 -22.93 5.72 -25.21
N SER A 39 -21.80 5.68 -24.52
CA SER A 39 -21.62 4.85 -23.31
C SER A 39 -22.56 5.28 -22.19
N THR A 40 -22.98 4.33 -21.35
CA THR A 40 -23.70 4.61 -20.12
C THR A 40 -22.72 4.66 -18.93
N VAL A 41 -22.91 5.60 -18.01
CA VAL A 41 -22.13 5.71 -16.77
C VAL A 41 -23.09 5.79 -15.59
N ARG A 42 -23.08 4.76 -14.78
CA ARG A 42 -23.96 4.62 -13.59
C ARG A 42 -23.13 4.59 -12.32
N VAL A 43 -23.68 5.14 -11.24
CA VAL A 43 -23.06 5.09 -9.91
C VAL A 43 -23.93 4.25 -9.00
N ALA A 44 -23.36 3.22 -8.42
CA ALA A 44 -24.00 2.43 -7.38
C ALA A 44 -23.53 2.88 -6.00
N SER A 45 -24.44 3.44 -5.21
CA SER A 45 -24.15 3.90 -3.85
C SER A 45 -24.02 2.75 -2.83
N THR A 46 -24.47 1.55 -3.18
CA THR A 46 -24.39 0.35 -2.35
C THR A 46 -24.00 -0.85 -3.20
N MET A 47 -23.36 -1.83 -2.59
CA MET A 47 -23.02 -3.09 -3.25
C MET A 47 -24.28 -3.85 -3.72
N LYS A 48 -25.38 -3.77 -2.99
CA LYS A 48 -26.65 -4.34 -3.41
C LYS A 48 -27.14 -3.74 -4.73
N ALA A 49 -27.13 -2.41 -4.84
CA ALA A 49 -27.51 -1.72 -6.09
C ALA A 49 -26.56 -2.06 -7.26
N ALA A 50 -25.27 -2.22 -6.98
CA ALA A 50 -24.30 -2.67 -7.97
C ALA A 50 -24.66 -4.06 -8.52
N ILE A 51 -24.93 -5.02 -7.64
CA ILE A 51 -25.30 -6.41 -8.00
C ILE A 51 -26.60 -6.44 -8.83
N GLU A 52 -27.62 -5.69 -8.42
CA GLU A 52 -28.92 -5.64 -9.12
C GLU A 52 -28.83 -5.07 -10.55
N THR A 53 -27.78 -4.31 -10.87
CA THR A 53 -27.65 -3.61 -12.15
C THR A 53 -26.46 -4.05 -13.00
N ALA A 54 -25.74 -5.12 -12.60
CA ALA A 54 -24.48 -5.51 -13.22
C ALA A 54 -24.59 -6.32 -14.52
N GLY A 55 -25.77 -6.82 -14.88
CA GLY A 55 -25.92 -7.82 -15.96
C GLY A 55 -25.36 -7.41 -17.32
N ASP A 56 -25.36 -6.13 -17.65
CA ASP A 56 -24.85 -5.60 -18.92
C ASP A 56 -23.51 -4.84 -18.78
N VAL A 57 -22.96 -4.74 -17.57
CA VAL A 57 -21.75 -3.98 -17.27
C VAL A 57 -20.51 -4.60 -17.91
N GLU A 58 -19.78 -3.78 -18.66
CA GLU A 58 -18.51 -4.14 -19.30
C GLU A 58 -17.29 -3.60 -18.56
N VAL A 59 -17.42 -2.47 -17.85
CA VAL A 59 -16.34 -1.78 -17.16
C VAL A 59 -16.77 -1.40 -15.75
N ILE A 60 -15.95 -1.67 -14.76
CA ILE A 60 -16.17 -1.23 -13.37
C ILE A 60 -15.02 -0.31 -12.94
N LEU A 61 -15.38 0.84 -12.36
CA LEU A 61 -14.48 1.64 -11.51
C LEU A 61 -14.86 1.37 -10.06
N GLY A 62 -13.99 0.72 -9.30
CA GLY A 62 -14.22 0.52 -7.88
C GLY A 62 -13.91 -0.86 -7.35
N PHE A 63 -14.66 -1.30 -6.36
CA PHE A 63 -14.51 -2.60 -5.72
C PHE A 63 -15.41 -3.66 -6.37
N ILE A 64 -14.86 -4.85 -6.64
CA ILE A 64 -15.58 -5.98 -7.21
C ILE A 64 -15.43 -7.23 -6.33
N PRO A 65 -16.32 -7.45 -5.37
CA PRO A 65 -16.37 -8.71 -4.63
C PRO A 65 -16.97 -9.82 -5.49
N LYS A 66 -16.73 -11.08 -5.10
CA LYS A 66 -17.22 -12.24 -5.85
C LYS A 66 -18.73 -12.20 -6.20
N PRO A 67 -19.67 -11.81 -5.30
CA PRO A 67 -21.10 -11.71 -5.67
C PRO A 67 -21.38 -10.74 -6.82
N LEU A 68 -20.62 -9.65 -6.96
CA LEU A 68 -20.77 -8.73 -8.09
C LEU A 68 -20.16 -9.32 -9.37
N PHE A 69 -19.02 -9.99 -9.26
CA PHE A 69 -18.40 -10.69 -10.37
C PHE A 69 -19.33 -11.74 -10.97
N ASP A 70 -20.01 -12.55 -10.14
CA ASP A 70 -20.88 -13.64 -10.57
C ASP A 70 -22.09 -13.18 -11.41
N VAL A 71 -22.52 -11.93 -11.25
CA VAL A 71 -23.67 -11.35 -11.96
C VAL A 71 -23.31 -10.38 -13.09
N ALA A 72 -22.02 -10.26 -13.42
CA ALA A 72 -21.49 -9.38 -14.46
C ALA A 72 -20.86 -10.17 -15.63
N PRO A 73 -21.64 -10.95 -16.40
CA PRO A 73 -21.09 -11.87 -17.43
C PRO A 73 -20.44 -11.16 -18.62
N LYS A 74 -20.69 -9.86 -18.82
CA LYS A 74 -20.12 -9.06 -19.90
C LYS A 74 -18.88 -8.27 -19.47
N LEU A 75 -18.47 -8.41 -18.20
CA LEU A 75 -17.35 -7.63 -17.63
C LEU A 75 -16.03 -7.97 -18.33
N ARG A 76 -15.32 -6.95 -18.76
CA ARG A 76 -14.05 -7.01 -19.49
C ARG A 76 -12.91 -6.32 -18.77
N TRP A 77 -13.22 -5.28 -17.99
CA TRP A 77 -12.20 -4.48 -17.32
C TRP A 77 -12.70 -3.93 -15.98
N VAL A 78 -11.82 -4.00 -14.97
CA VAL A 78 -12.02 -3.36 -13.67
C VAL A 78 -10.86 -2.43 -13.37
N HIS A 79 -11.15 -1.17 -13.09
CA HIS A 79 -10.20 -0.24 -12.49
C HIS A 79 -10.38 -0.29 -10.96
N CYS A 80 -9.50 -1.02 -10.30
CA CYS A 80 -9.55 -1.23 -8.87
C CYS A 80 -9.08 0.02 -8.11
N ILE A 81 -9.86 0.48 -7.14
CA ILE A 81 -9.53 1.62 -6.28
C ILE A 81 -8.72 1.16 -5.04
N ALA A 82 -7.71 0.35 -5.28
CA ALA A 82 -6.81 -0.18 -4.26
C ALA A 82 -5.39 -0.32 -4.80
N ALA A 83 -4.42 -0.21 -3.93
CA ALA A 83 -3.01 -0.46 -4.24
C ALA A 83 -2.66 -1.94 -4.07
N GLY A 84 -3.16 -2.58 -3.02
CA GLY A 84 -3.04 -4.02 -2.82
C GLY A 84 -4.14 -4.77 -3.55
N MET A 85 -3.77 -5.78 -4.31
CA MET A 85 -4.67 -6.55 -5.16
C MET A 85 -5.19 -7.83 -4.50
N ASP A 86 -4.69 -8.19 -3.32
CA ASP A 86 -5.01 -9.40 -2.58
C ASP A 86 -6.52 -9.66 -2.45
N MET A 87 -7.32 -8.62 -2.17
CA MET A 87 -8.78 -8.73 -2.06
C MET A 87 -9.53 -8.88 -3.40
N PHE A 88 -8.86 -8.65 -4.52
CA PHE A 88 -9.46 -8.77 -5.87
C PHE A 88 -9.07 -10.07 -6.56
N LEU A 89 -8.01 -10.74 -6.10
CA LEU A 89 -7.42 -11.89 -6.75
C LEU A 89 -7.95 -13.22 -6.18
N TYR A 90 -9.28 -13.32 -6.01
CA TYR A 90 -9.91 -14.61 -5.73
C TYR A 90 -9.83 -15.55 -6.97
N PRO A 91 -9.92 -16.89 -6.80
CA PRO A 91 -9.59 -17.85 -7.85
C PRO A 91 -10.28 -17.59 -9.20
N GLU A 92 -11.57 -17.23 -9.18
CA GLU A 92 -12.33 -16.99 -10.40
C GLU A 92 -11.87 -15.73 -11.14
N MET A 93 -11.49 -14.66 -10.41
CA MET A 93 -10.92 -13.47 -11.01
C MET A 93 -9.54 -13.74 -11.59
N GLN A 94 -8.70 -14.51 -10.89
CA GLN A 94 -7.38 -14.91 -11.41
C GLN A 94 -7.49 -15.71 -12.71
N ALA A 95 -8.46 -16.64 -12.80
CA ALA A 95 -8.69 -17.48 -13.97
C ALA A 95 -9.42 -16.75 -15.11
N SER A 96 -10.02 -15.60 -14.87
CA SER A 96 -10.80 -14.85 -15.87
C SER A 96 -9.90 -14.15 -16.90
N SER A 97 -10.50 -13.75 -18.03
CA SER A 97 -9.87 -12.85 -19.01
C SER A 97 -10.08 -11.37 -18.69
N ILE A 98 -10.71 -11.03 -17.58
CA ILE A 98 -10.97 -9.64 -17.18
C ILE A 98 -9.66 -8.95 -16.87
N VAL A 99 -9.42 -7.79 -17.49
CA VAL A 99 -8.23 -6.99 -17.20
C VAL A 99 -8.44 -6.22 -15.89
N LEU A 100 -7.46 -6.26 -15.02
CA LEU A 100 -7.42 -5.44 -13.81
C LEU A 100 -6.41 -4.30 -13.99
N THR A 101 -6.81 -3.10 -13.65
CA THR A 101 -5.90 -1.96 -13.47
C THR A 101 -6.10 -1.38 -12.08
N GLY A 102 -5.11 -0.72 -11.52
CA GLY A 102 -5.20 -0.20 -10.17
C GLY A 102 -4.32 1.01 -9.90
N GLU A 103 -4.09 1.27 -8.64
CA GLU A 103 -3.41 2.47 -8.13
C GLU A 103 -1.88 2.38 -8.19
N LYS A 104 -1.31 1.44 -8.95
CA LYS A 104 0.14 1.28 -9.08
C LYS A 104 0.83 2.62 -9.37
N GLY A 105 1.69 3.07 -8.44
CA GLY A 105 2.39 4.35 -8.52
C GLY A 105 1.60 5.58 -8.04
N LEU A 106 0.32 5.48 -7.66
CA LEU A 106 -0.48 6.62 -7.21
C LEU A 106 -0.45 6.88 -5.70
N VAL A 107 -0.23 5.84 -4.92
CA VAL A 107 -0.41 5.88 -3.45
C VAL A 107 0.89 6.01 -2.65
N GLY A 108 2.03 5.77 -3.26
CA GLY A 108 3.32 5.74 -2.54
C GLY A 108 3.61 7.01 -1.73
N GLY A 109 3.18 8.18 -2.21
CA GLY A 109 3.39 9.45 -1.52
C GLY A 109 2.80 9.49 -0.12
N HIS A 110 1.50 9.28 0.02
CA HIS A 110 0.83 9.37 1.32
C HIS A 110 1.10 8.16 2.24
N LEU A 111 1.35 6.97 1.69
CA LEU A 111 1.84 5.85 2.48
C LEU A 111 3.20 6.19 3.13
N ALA A 112 4.11 6.75 2.36
CA ALA A 112 5.42 7.17 2.87
C ALA A 112 5.32 8.36 3.85
N ASP A 113 4.34 9.27 3.69
CA ASP A 113 4.05 10.31 4.68
C ASP A 113 3.69 9.69 6.04
N THR A 114 2.80 8.69 6.05
CA THR A 114 2.42 7.97 7.27
C THR A 114 3.62 7.19 7.85
N GLY A 115 4.36 6.45 7.01
CA GLY A 115 5.53 5.70 7.46
C GLY A 115 6.57 6.58 8.14
N PHE A 116 6.89 7.75 7.57
CA PHE A 116 7.79 8.72 8.20
C PHE A 116 7.16 9.41 9.41
N GLY A 117 5.85 9.70 9.37
CA GLY A 117 5.13 10.22 10.53
C GLY A 117 5.24 9.30 11.74
N LEU A 118 5.02 7.99 11.56
CA LEU A 118 5.15 6.97 12.60
C LEU A 118 6.61 6.78 13.05
N LEU A 119 7.56 6.74 12.08
CA LEU A 119 8.98 6.64 12.38
C LEU A 119 9.46 7.83 13.22
N LEU A 120 9.10 9.05 12.86
CA LEU A 120 9.43 10.25 13.62
C LEU A 120 8.71 10.29 14.97
N ALA A 121 7.45 9.85 15.05
CA ALA A 121 6.73 9.75 16.31
C ALA A 121 7.43 8.79 17.30
N LEU A 122 8.07 7.74 16.77
CA LEU A 122 8.86 6.79 17.53
C LEU A 122 10.24 7.38 17.89
N THR A 123 11.03 7.80 16.90
CA THR A 123 12.44 8.21 17.07
C THR A 123 12.58 9.51 17.85
N ARG A 124 11.63 10.44 17.73
CA ARG A 124 11.63 11.74 18.42
C ARG A 124 10.75 11.77 19.67
N GLN A 125 10.37 10.60 20.17
CA GLN A 125 9.55 10.44 21.40
C GLN A 125 8.21 11.20 21.35
N ILE A 126 7.68 11.56 20.17
CA ILE A 126 6.46 12.34 20.02
C ILE A 126 5.27 11.55 20.58
N ALA A 127 5.16 10.26 20.24
CA ALA A 127 4.08 9.41 20.74
C ALA A 127 4.15 9.27 22.27
N THR A 128 5.34 9.15 22.84
CA THR A 128 5.56 9.12 24.29
C THR A 128 5.15 10.43 24.95
N ALA A 129 5.54 11.57 24.38
CA ALA A 129 5.15 12.89 24.88
C ALA A 129 3.63 13.09 24.91
N ILE A 130 2.95 12.67 23.81
CA ILE A 130 1.48 12.75 23.72
C ILE A 130 0.80 11.88 24.80
N ARG A 131 1.30 10.64 25.00
CA ARG A 131 0.75 9.72 26.02
C ARG A 131 0.93 10.26 27.45
N LEU A 132 2.09 10.86 27.72
CA LEU A 132 2.40 11.42 29.05
C LEU A 132 1.67 12.72 29.34
N GLY A 133 1.30 13.51 28.33
CA GLY A 133 0.69 14.81 28.51
C GLY A 133 1.55 15.72 29.42
N PRO A 134 0.97 16.37 30.49
CA PRO A 134 1.73 17.23 31.38
C PRO A 134 2.91 16.54 32.09
N GLU A 135 2.81 15.24 32.36
CA GLU A 135 3.87 14.45 33.00
C GLU A 135 5.13 14.35 32.12
N GLY A 136 5.02 14.57 30.81
CA GLY A 136 6.16 14.63 29.90
C GLY A 136 7.23 15.63 30.33
N TRP A 137 6.86 16.75 31.00
CA TRP A 137 7.82 17.71 31.52
C TRP A 137 8.73 17.11 32.61
N ASN A 138 8.18 16.25 33.46
CA ASN A 138 8.93 15.57 34.52
C ASN A 138 9.81 14.45 33.95
N ARG A 139 9.47 13.91 32.75
CA ARG A 139 10.23 12.85 32.04
C ARG A 139 11.22 13.38 31.00
N ARG A 140 11.39 14.70 30.90
CA ARG A 140 12.20 15.36 29.86
C ARG A 140 13.60 14.80 29.73
N GLU A 141 14.31 14.58 30.84
CA GLU A 141 15.68 14.04 30.80
C GLU A 141 15.71 12.61 30.22
N ALA A 142 14.84 11.73 30.72
CA ALA A 142 14.76 10.34 30.24
C ALA A 142 14.42 10.27 28.75
N MET A 143 13.49 11.11 28.27
CA MET A 143 13.10 11.17 26.85
C MET A 143 14.28 11.60 25.98
N ARG A 144 15.03 12.63 26.38
CA ARG A 144 16.20 13.13 25.63
C ARG A 144 17.31 12.07 25.45
N MET A 145 17.44 11.14 26.39
CA MET A 145 18.48 10.10 26.35
C MET A 145 18.20 9.00 25.33
N VAL A 146 16.96 8.89 24.85
CA VAL A 146 16.52 7.83 23.93
C VAL A 146 16.04 8.36 22.57
N GLU A 147 16.15 9.68 22.34
CA GLU A 147 15.84 10.25 21.02
C GLU A 147 16.89 9.83 19.99
N ILE A 148 16.44 9.50 18.79
CA ILE A 148 17.24 9.06 17.67
C ILE A 148 17.15 10.10 16.55
N GLU A 149 18.29 10.53 16.02
CA GLU A 149 18.44 11.32 14.82
C GLU A 149 18.51 10.41 13.59
N LEU A 150 17.85 10.77 12.50
CA LEU A 150 17.83 9.94 11.28
C LEU A 150 19.04 10.19 10.37
N GLU A 151 19.65 11.37 10.41
CA GLU A 151 20.80 11.72 9.59
C GLU A 151 21.97 10.73 9.82
N GLY A 152 22.54 10.24 8.74
CA GLY A 152 23.63 9.27 8.76
C GLY A 152 23.22 7.81 9.07
N LEU A 153 21.93 7.55 9.35
CA LEU A 153 21.45 6.17 9.47
C LEU A 153 21.16 5.56 8.09
N THR A 154 21.23 4.24 8.00
CA THR A 154 20.91 3.49 6.79
C THR A 154 19.44 3.01 6.84
N MET A 155 18.65 3.36 5.81
CA MET A 155 17.32 2.77 5.58
C MET A 155 17.41 1.66 4.53
N GLY A 156 17.04 0.44 4.92
CA GLY A 156 16.81 -0.68 4.00
C GLY A 156 15.36 -0.72 3.54
N VAL A 157 15.12 -0.62 2.24
CA VAL A 157 13.78 -0.67 1.65
C VAL A 157 13.55 -2.03 1.01
N VAL A 158 12.53 -2.76 1.50
CA VAL A 158 12.17 -4.09 0.99
C VAL A 158 10.92 -3.97 0.13
N GLY A 159 11.10 -4.13 -1.19
CA GLY A 159 10.10 -3.79 -2.21
C GLY A 159 10.27 -2.36 -2.71
N PHE A 160 10.76 -2.19 -3.95
CA PHE A 160 11.11 -0.88 -4.53
C PHE A 160 10.14 -0.41 -5.61
N GLY A 161 8.85 -0.69 -5.38
CA GLY A 161 7.73 -0.14 -6.14
C GLY A 161 7.41 1.31 -5.78
N GLY A 162 6.16 1.74 -6.01
CA GLY A 162 5.73 3.12 -5.74
C GLY A 162 5.92 3.58 -4.29
N THR A 163 5.62 2.70 -3.32
CA THR A 163 5.79 2.98 -1.88
C THR A 163 7.26 3.00 -1.48
N GLY A 164 8.03 1.98 -1.87
CA GLY A 164 9.46 1.92 -1.55
C GLY A 164 10.24 3.10 -2.11
N ARG A 165 10.01 3.49 -3.36
CA ARG A 165 10.62 4.69 -3.97
C ARG A 165 10.23 5.98 -3.23
N ALA A 166 8.98 6.08 -2.76
CA ALA A 166 8.53 7.24 -2.00
C ALA A 166 9.16 7.30 -0.60
N MET A 167 9.38 6.13 0.04
CA MET A 167 10.14 6.02 1.29
C MET A 167 11.60 6.44 1.09
N ALA A 168 12.27 5.91 0.05
CA ALA A 168 13.66 6.22 -0.28
C ALA A 168 13.88 7.74 -0.47
N ARG A 169 13.03 8.40 -1.27
CA ARG A 169 13.14 9.88 -1.47
C ARG A 169 13.03 10.66 -0.16
N ARG A 170 12.19 10.23 0.78
CA ARG A 170 12.09 10.89 2.09
C ARG A 170 13.30 10.59 2.95
N ALA A 171 13.77 9.35 2.97
CA ALA A 171 14.97 8.97 3.70
C ALA A 171 16.18 9.83 3.27
N VAL A 172 16.41 9.96 1.97
CA VAL A 172 17.46 10.84 1.42
C VAL A 172 17.27 12.29 1.87
N ALA A 173 16.03 12.82 1.88
CA ALA A 173 15.75 14.16 2.35
C ALA A 173 16.00 14.37 3.86
N PHE A 174 15.98 13.27 4.65
CA PHE A 174 16.38 13.26 6.06
C PHE A 174 17.87 12.96 6.27
N GLY A 175 18.69 12.95 5.19
CA GLY A 175 20.14 12.70 5.29
C GLY A 175 20.50 11.24 5.57
N MET A 176 19.57 10.29 5.32
CA MET A 176 19.84 8.86 5.47
C MET A 176 20.51 8.29 4.21
N ASP A 177 21.35 7.27 4.41
CA ASP A 177 21.75 6.37 3.33
C ASP A 177 20.63 5.38 3.03
N VAL A 178 20.43 5.05 1.74
CA VAL A 178 19.35 4.15 1.34
C VAL A 178 19.88 2.99 0.51
N ILE A 179 19.51 1.77 0.91
CA ILE A 179 19.71 0.53 0.16
C ILE A 179 18.34 -0.12 -0.08
N ALA A 180 18.16 -0.84 -1.19
CA ALA A 180 16.88 -1.43 -1.53
C ALA A 180 17.02 -2.85 -2.10
N CYS A 181 16.01 -3.68 -1.84
CA CYS A 181 15.80 -4.97 -2.50
C CYS A 181 14.43 -5.02 -3.20
N ASP A 182 14.40 -5.64 -4.37
CA ASP A 182 13.14 -5.94 -5.08
C ASP A 182 13.28 -7.26 -5.85
N VAL A 183 12.17 -7.87 -6.26
CA VAL A 183 12.15 -9.03 -7.16
C VAL A 183 12.71 -8.67 -8.53
N VAL A 184 12.58 -7.41 -8.93
CA VAL A 184 13.18 -6.84 -10.13
C VAL A 184 14.34 -5.94 -9.69
N ALA A 185 15.55 -6.49 -9.73
CA ALA A 185 16.77 -5.69 -9.57
C ALA A 185 16.83 -4.62 -10.67
N GLY A 186 17.35 -3.44 -10.34
CA GLY A 186 17.26 -2.31 -11.26
C GLY A 186 18.36 -1.26 -11.08
N PRO A 187 18.43 -0.30 -12.03
CA PRO A 187 19.42 0.77 -12.03
C PRO A 187 19.19 1.76 -10.88
N PRO A 188 20.17 2.67 -10.66
CA PRO A 188 20.06 3.76 -9.70
C PRO A 188 18.77 4.57 -9.87
N SER A 189 18.09 4.85 -8.77
CA SER A 189 16.86 5.63 -8.77
C SER A 189 16.52 6.15 -7.37
N ASP A 190 15.91 7.32 -7.28
CA ASP A 190 15.33 7.86 -6.05
C ASP A 190 16.32 7.94 -4.86
N GLY A 191 17.60 8.17 -5.15
CA GLY A 191 18.68 8.24 -4.14
C GLY A 191 19.28 6.91 -3.74
N VAL A 192 18.89 5.82 -4.41
CA VAL A 192 19.45 4.46 -4.23
C VAL A 192 20.42 4.18 -5.37
N ALA A 193 21.65 3.74 -5.04
CA ALA A 193 22.69 3.47 -6.03
C ALA A 193 22.34 2.26 -6.91
N ASP A 194 21.83 1.18 -6.30
CA ASP A 194 21.35 -0.02 -6.98
C ASP A 194 20.19 -0.65 -6.22
N VAL A 195 19.24 -1.22 -6.95
CA VAL A 195 18.19 -2.08 -6.36
C VAL A 195 18.67 -3.52 -6.42
N TRP A 196 18.94 -4.10 -5.27
CA TRP A 196 19.43 -5.46 -5.16
C TRP A 196 18.32 -6.48 -5.41
N SER A 197 18.69 -7.68 -5.84
CA SER A 197 17.74 -8.78 -5.90
C SER A 197 17.43 -9.35 -4.51
N MET A 198 16.28 -10.01 -4.35
CA MET A 198 15.79 -10.52 -3.05
C MET A 198 16.71 -11.58 -2.40
N ASN A 199 17.64 -12.18 -3.14
CA ASN A 199 18.65 -13.09 -2.56
C ASN A 199 19.66 -12.36 -1.65
N ARG A 200 19.74 -11.02 -1.71
CA ARG A 200 20.56 -10.18 -0.83
C ARG A 200 19.76 -9.54 0.32
N LEU A 201 18.54 -10.02 0.56
CA LEU A 201 17.69 -9.47 1.63
C LEU A 201 18.38 -9.53 3.01
N ASP A 202 19.00 -10.65 3.36
CA ASP A 202 19.67 -10.80 4.67
C ASP A 202 20.85 -9.82 4.79
N GLU A 203 21.57 -9.51 3.70
CA GLU A 203 22.62 -8.49 3.66
C GLU A 203 22.05 -7.09 3.88
N LEU A 204 20.91 -6.77 3.24
CA LEU A 204 20.21 -5.51 3.47
C LEU A 204 19.79 -5.37 4.93
N LEU A 205 19.20 -6.41 5.52
CA LEU A 205 18.76 -6.40 6.92
C LEU A 205 19.92 -6.14 7.88
N ALA A 206 21.05 -6.81 7.67
CA ALA A 206 22.25 -6.65 8.50
C ALA A 206 22.91 -5.26 8.37
N ALA A 207 22.72 -4.58 7.24
CA ALA A 207 23.28 -3.24 6.98
C ALA A 207 22.38 -2.10 7.46
N SER A 208 21.09 -2.34 7.75
CA SER A 208 20.08 -1.29 7.96
C SER A 208 19.88 -0.97 9.46
N ASP A 209 19.79 0.33 9.75
CA ASP A 209 19.33 0.85 11.05
C ASP A 209 17.80 0.99 11.08
N VAL A 210 17.19 1.21 9.93
CA VAL A 210 15.74 1.24 9.74
C VAL A 210 15.40 0.34 8.57
N VAL A 211 14.47 -0.60 8.75
CA VAL A 211 13.94 -1.43 7.66
C VAL A 211 12.52 -1.01 7.34
N ALA A 212 12.27 -0.60 6.09
CA ALA A 212 10.95 -0.16 5.62
C ALA A 212 10.38 -1.14 4.58
N VAL A 213 9.14 -1.61 4.82
CA VAL A 213 8.43 -2.51 3.91
C VAL A 213 7.66 -1.71 2.88
N GLY A 214 8.00 -1.93 1.59
CA GLY A 214 7.32 -1.37 0.42
C GLY A 214 6.73 -2.45 -0.50
N ALA A 215 6.90 -3.73 -0.14
CA ALA A 215 6.45 -4.88 -0.91
C ALA A 215 4.92 -5.08 -0.81
N PRO A 216 4.26 -5.61 -1.87
CA PRO A 216 2.89 -6.08 -1.81
C PRO A 216 2.78 -7.42 -1.06
N LEU A 217 1.58 -7.79 -0.63
CA LEU A 217 1.30 -9.12 -0.12
C LEU A 217 1.09 -10.09 -1.28
N THR A 218 1.96 -11.10 -1.36
CA THR A 218 1.90 -12.22 -2.29
C THR A 218 2.16 -13.53 -1.54
N ALA A 219 2.11 -14.67 -2.23
CA ALA A 219 2.47 -15.95 -1.61
C ALA A 219 3.91 -15.95 -1.09
N GLU A 220 4.84 -15.29 -1.80
CA GLU A 220 6.26 -15.22 -1.47
C GLU A 220 6.57 -14.22 -0.36
N THR A 221 5.74 -13.18 -0.19
CA THR A 221 5.97 -12.15 0.83
C THR A 221 5.18 -12.38 2.10
N ARG A 222 4.23 -13.30 2.11
CA ARG A 222 3.49 -13.68 3.33
C ARG A 222 4.45 -14.32 4.34
N GLY A 223 4.52 -13.73 5.55
CA GLY A 223 5.45 -14.16 6.60
C GLY A 223 6.93 -13.96 6.23
N LEU A 224 7.22 -13.06 5.28
CA LEU A 224 8.58 -12.76 4.85
C LEU A 224 9.48 -12.38 6.02
N PHE A 225 8.97 -11.61 6.98
CA PHE A 225 9.69 -11.23 8.19
C PHE A 225 9.36 -12.22 9.32
N ASP A 226 10.08 -13.33 9.32
CA ASP A 226 10.09 -14.37 10.36
C ASP A 226 11.16 -14.10 11.43
N GLY A 227 11.25 -14.99 12.41
CA GLY A 227 12.23 -14.87 13.51
C GLY A 227 13.67 -14.86 13.02
N ARG A 228 14.00 -15.57 11.93
CA ARG A 228 15.33 -15.58 11.35
C ARG A 228 15.69 -14.21 10.75
N ARG A 229 14.74 -13.59 10.05
CA ARG A 229 14.96 -12.28 9.43
C ARG A 229 15.00 -11.15 10.43
N PHE A 230 14.18 -11.18 11.47
CA PHE A 230 14.33 -10.23 12.57
C PHE A 230 15.68 -10.38 13.25
N ALA A 231 16.13 -11.61 13.51
CA ALA A 231 17.46 -11.86 14.08
C ALA A 231 18.63 -11.42 13.17
N ALA A 232 18.43 -11.33 11.85
CA ALA A 232 19.41 -10.82 10.90
C ALA A 232 19.50 -9.29 10.86
N MET A 233 18.53 -8.57 11.42
CA MET A 233 18.58 -7.11 11.55
C MET A 233 19.61 -6.70 12.61
N LYS A 234 20.10 -5.45 12.52
CA LYS A 234 20.96 -4.90 13.57
C LYS A 234 20.25 -4.91 14.92
N PRO A 235 20.95 -5.23 16.03
CA PRO A 235 20.41 -4.97 17.37
C PRO A 235 20.04 -3.49 17.52
N GLY A 236 18.81 -3.21 17.95
CA GLY A 236 18.29 -1.86 18.06
C GLY A 236 17.70 -1.27 16.77
N ALA A 237 17.69 -2.02 15.66
CA ALA A 237 17.08 -1.55 14.41
C ALA A 237 15.58 -1.28 14.56
N LEU A 238 15.09 -0.34 13.76
CA LEU A 238 13.67 0.04 13.70
C LEU A 238 12.99 -0.62 12.51
N PHE A 239 11.74 -1.04 12.70
CA PHE A 239 10.94 -1.69 11.65
C PHE A 239 9.74 -0.83 11.27
N VAL A 240 9.54 -0.56 9.97
CA VAL A 240 8.45 0.26 9.44
C VAL A 240 7.62 -0.54 8.45
N ASN A 241 6.31 -0.71 8.72
CA ASN A 241 5.40 -1.38 7.79
C ASN A 241 4.11 -0.58 7.61
N VAL A 242 3.89 -0.11 6.37
CA VAL A 242 2.70 0.62 5.92
C VAL A 242 2.02 -0.06 4.73
N THR A 243 2.29 -1.35 4.51
CA THR A 243 1.78 -2.10 3.35
C THR A 243 0.77 -3.16 3.74
N ARG A 244 1.22 -4.31 4.22
CA ARG A 244 0.36 -5.40 4.72
C ARG A 244 0.97 -6.05 5.96
N GLY A 245 0.13 -6.28 6.97
CA GLY A 245 0.56 -6.89 8.23
C GLY A 245 1.00 -8.33 8.06
N GLU A 246 0.36 -9.10 7.20
CA GLU A 246 0.66 -10.51 6.96
C GLU A 246 2.02 -10.78 6.28
N ILE A 247 2.73 -9.74 5.87
CA ILE A 247 4.15 -9.84 5.45
C ILE A 247 5.04 -10.20 6.64
N VAL A 248 4.55 -10.03 7.85
CA VAL A 248 5.23 -10.26 9.11
C VAL A 248 4.65 -11.48 9.83
N ASP A 249 5.49 -12.34 10.34
CA ASP A 249 5.10 -13.32 11.35
C ASP A 249 4.85 -12.57 12.67
N ASP A 250 3.62 -12.61 13.14
CA ASP A 250 3.16 -11.87 14.32
C ASP A 250 3.97 -12.22 15.58
N ARG A 251 4.14 -13.52 15.83
CA ARG A 251 4.88 -13.99 17.00
C ARG A 251 6.35 -13.57 16.94
N ALA A 252 6.95 -13.65 15.76
CA ALA A 252 8.35 -13.26 15.56
C ALA A 252 8.58 -11.77 15.83
N LEU A 253 7.66 -10.89 15.39
CA LEU A 253 7.71 -9.46 15.67
C LEU A 253 7.61 -9.18 17.18
N VAL A 254 6.59 -9.77 17.83
CA VAL A 254 6.38 -9.62 19.28
C VAL A 254 7.59 -10.11 20.07
N ASP A 255 8.16 -11.26 19.70
CA ASP A 255 9.33 -11.82 20.40
C ASP A 255 10.58 -10.94 20.20
N ALA A 256 10.84 -10.43 18.98
CA ALA A 256 11.96 -9.53 18.69
C ALA A 256 11.89 -8.21 19.47
N LEU A 257 10.67 -7.65 19.62
CA LEU A 257 10.41 -6.46 20.43
C LEU A 257 10.59 -6.75 21.93
N ARG A 258 10.06 -7.89 22.41
CA ARG A 258 10.10 -8.28 23.82
C ARG A 258 11.51 -8.51 24.36
N ILE A 259 12.37 -9.12 23.55
CA ILE A 259 13.77 -9.33 23.94
C ILE A 259 14.66 -8.10 23.71
N GLY A 260 14.09 -7.01 23.17
CA GLY A 260 14.83 -5.77 22.87
C GLY A 260 15.80 -5.87 21.70
N HIS A 261 15.67 -6.89 20.84
CA HIS A 261 16.48 -7.00 19.63
C HIS A 261 16.08 -5.93 18.62
N LEU A 262 14.77 -5.70 18.41
CA LEU A 262 14.27 -4.52 17.71
C LEU A 262 14.18 -3.34 18.68
N GLY A 263 14.72 -2.19 18.25
CA GLY A 263 14.63 -0.92 18.97
C GLY A 263 13.20 -0.35 18.98
N GLY A 264 12.38 -0.73 18.01
CA GLY A 264 10.97 -0.36 17.94
C GLY A 264 10.32 -0.66 16.59
N ALA A 265 9.00 -0.45 16.53
CA ALA A 265 8.23 -0.65 15.32
C ALA A 265 7.25 0.51 15.06
N ALA A 266 7.15 0.91 13.78
CA ALA A 266 6.26 1.94 13.24
C ALA A 266 5.30 1.27 12.24
N LEU A 267 4.05 1.05 12.63
CA LEU A 267 3.12 0.18 11.93
C LEU A 267 1.83 0.90 11.57
N ASP A 268 1.40 0.85 10.31
CA ASP A 268 0.03 1.22 9.94
C ASP A 268 -0.86 -0.01 9.76
N VAL A 269 -0.24 -1.18 9.70
CA VAL A 269 -0.90 -2.46 9.47
C VAL A 269 -0.51 -3.47 10.53
N ALA A 270 -1.39 -4.43 10.80
CA ALA A 270 -1.15 -5.50 11.77
C ALA A 270 -1.32 -6.88 11.13
N PRO A 271 -0.62 -7.91 11.65
CA PRO A 271 -0.76 -9.28 11.12
C PRO A 271 -2.20 -9.82 11.17
N ILE A 272 -3.01 -9.34 12.10
CA ILE A 272 -4.45 -9.62 12.23
C ILE A 272 -5.18 -8.28 12.34
N GLU A 273 -6.16 -8.04 11.48
CA GLU A 273 -6.96 -6.80 11.48
C GLU A 273 -8.47 -7.09 11.59
N PRO A 274 -9.18 -6.47 12.52
CA PRO A 274 -8.71 -5.55 13.57
C PRO A 274 -7.79 -6.24 14.59
N LEU A 275 -6.74 -5.52 15.06
CA LEU A 275 -5.85 -6.07 16.08
C LEU A 275 -6.61 -6.25 17.41
N PRO A 276 -6.63 -7.46 18.01
CA PRO A 276 -7.34 -7.72 19.27
C PRO A 276 -6.92 -6.77 20.39
N PRO A 277 -7.84 -6.34 21.27
CA PRO A 277 -7.53 -5.37 22.35
C PRO A 277 -6.50 -5.87 23.38
N ASP A 278 -6.34 -7.17 23.50
CA ASP A 278 -5.39 -7.84 24.40
C ASP A 278 -4.07 -8.22 23.71
N HIS A 279 -3.87 -7.77 22.46
CA HIS A 279 -2.68 -8.10 21.70
C HIS A 279 -1.42 -7.44 22.30
N PRO A 280 -0.28 -8.19 22.41
CA PRO A 280 0.94 -7.66 23.04
C PRO A 280 1.48 -6.37 22.41
N LEU A 281 1.29 -6.13 21.12
CA LEU A 281 1.75 -4.90 20.45
C LEU A 281 1.22 -3.62 21.10
N TRP A 282 0.06 -3.66 21.75
CA TRP A 282 -0.50 -2.50 22.49
C TRP A 282 0.27 -2.16 23.76
N THR A 283 1.05 -3.10 24.28
CA THR A 283 1.76 -2.93 25.57
C THR A 283 3.19 -2.41 25.44
N PHE A 284 3.74 -2.35 24.21
CA PHE A 284 5.09 -1.88 23.98
C PHE A 284 5.17 -0.36 23.87
N ASP A 285 6.02 0.26 24.67
CA ASP A 285 6.28 1.70 24.60
C ASP A 285 7.00 2.14 23.32
N ASN A 286 7.78 1.23 22.72
CA ASN A 286 8.54 1.41 21.49
C ASN A 286 7.76 0.93 20.24
N VAL A 287 6.44 0.85 20.29
CA VAL A 287 5.57 0.59 19.14
C VAL A 287 4.63 1.78 18.93
N VAL A 288 4.59 2.30 17.71
CA VAL A 288 3.66 3.35 17.28
C VAL A 288 2.82 2.81 16.14
N MET A 289 1.48 2.85 16.31
CA MET A 289 0.56 2.25 15.35
C MET A 289 -0.57 3.18 14.96
N THR A 290 -1.01 3.06 13.67
CA THR A 290 -2.27 3.60 13.15
C THR A 290 -3.13 2.46 12.58
N PRO A 291 -4.48 2.60 12.56
CA PRO A 291 -5.39 1.50 12.22
C PRO A 291 -5.62 1.40 10.70
N HIS A 292 -4.58 1.08 9.93
CA HIS A 292 -4.59 0.89 8.48
C HIS A 292 -5.18 2.09 7.71
N THR A 293 -4.71 3.28 8.06
CA THR A 293 -5.20 4.55 7.50
C THR A 293 -4.21 5.24 6.54
N ALA A 294 -3.00 4.72 6.38
CA ALA A 294 -1.98 5.30 5.50
C ALA A 294 -2.44 5.45 4.04
N GLY A 295 -3.37 4.60 3.61
CA GLY A 295 -4.00 4.68 2.30
C GLY A 295 -4.94 5.88 2.10
N ALA A 296 -5.34 6.59 3.15
CA ALA A 296 -6.24 7.75 3.05
C ALA A 296 -5.49 8.98 2.51
N SER A 297 -6.13 9.71 1.58
CA SER A 297 -5.63 10.99 1.06
C SER A 297 -6.76 11.72 0.35
N GLN A 298 -6.86 13.04 0.58
CA GLN A 298 -7.81 13.91 -0.12
C GLN A 298 -7.58 13.95 -1.65
N ARG A 299 -6.45 13.46 -2.12
CA ARG A 299 -6.11 13.40 -3.55
C ARG A 299 -6.28 12.01 -4.16
N ARG A 300 -6.59 10.99 -3.35
CA ARG A 300 -6.63 9.60 -3.82
C ARG A 300 -7.79 9.37 -4.80
N GLY A 301 -9.01 9.74 -4.43
CA GLY A 301 -10.19 9.66 -5.31
C GLY A 301 -9.98 10.39 -6.63
N PRO A 302 -9.68 11.70 -6.64
CA PRO A 302 -9.41 12.46 -7.87
C PRO A 302 -8.32 11.85 -8.76
N ARG A 303 -7.22 11.34 -8.18
CA ARG A 303 -6.15 10.66 -8.95
C ARG A 303 -6.62 9.36 -9.60
N ASN A 304 -7.45 8.58 -8.91
CA ASN A 304 -8.04 7.37 -9.47
C ASN A 304 -8.97 7.67 -10.63
N ILE A 305 -9.85 8.65 -10.48
CA ILE A 305 -10.75 9.08 -11.53
C ILE A 305 -9.96 9.59 -12.74
N GLN A 306 -8.93 10.41 -12.53
CA GLN A 306 -8.05 10.88 -13.59
C GLN A 306 -7.36 9.72 -14.33
N ARG A 307 -6.82 8.74 -13.59
CA ARG A 307 -6.21 7.53 -14.15
C ARG A 307 -7.23 6.70 -14.93
N PHE A 308 -8.44 6.54 -14.40
CA PHE A 308 -9.53 5.83 -15.08
C PHE A 308 -9.92 6.51 -16.37
N CYS A 309 -10.11 7.84 -16.37
CA CYS A 309 -10.40 8.61 -17.58
C CYS A 309 -9.30 8.49 -18.64
N GLU A 310 -8.04 8.51 -18.23
CA GLU A 310 -6.91 8.27 -19.14
C GLU A 310 -6.95 6.85 -19.72
N ASN A 311 -7.23 5.86 -18.91
CA ASN A 311 -7.37 4.48 -19.37
C ASN A 311 -8.57 4.26 -20.28
N LEU A 312 -9.68 4.96 -20.07
CA LEU A 312 -10.82 4.95 -21.00
C LEU A 312 -10.43 5.46 -22.39
N ARG A 313 -9.62 6.54 -22.47
CA ARG A 313 -9.13 7.06 -23.77
C ARG A 313 -8.15 6.07 -24.42
N ARG A 314 -7.25 5.48 -23.65
CA ARG A 314 -6.29 4.45 -24.12
C ARG A 314 -7.03 3.21 -24.66
N ALA A 315 -8.07 2.77 -23.96
CA ALA A 315 -8.88 1.63 -24.41
C ALA A 315 -9.56 1.87 -25.75
N GLN A 316 -9.92 3.13 -26.10
CA GLN A 316 -10.50 3.47 -27.39
C GLN A 316 -9.47 3.47 -28.53
N THR A 317 -8.23 3.85 -28.25
CA THR A 317 -7.13 3.85 -29.24
C THR A 317 -6.41 2.50 -29.34
N GLY A 318 -6.66 1.59 -28.38
CA GLY A 318 -5.94 0.32 -28.29
C GLY A 318 -4.56 0.45 -27.68
N ASP A 319 -4.26 1.59 -27.03
CA ASP A 319 -3.01 1.78 -26.29
C ASP A 319 -2.98 0.97 -25.00
N ALA A 320 -1.78 0.66 -24.52
CA ALA A 320 -1.58 -0.06 -23.26
C ALA A 320 -2.18 0.73 -22.07
N LEU A 321 -3.00 0.08 -21.25
CA LEU A 321 -3.56 0.68 -20.05
C LEU A 321 -2.47 0.96 -19.00
N LEU A 322 -2.68 1.98 -18.20
CA LEU A 322 -1.80 2.33 -17.08
C LEU A 322 -2.20 1.55 -15.82
N GLY A 323 -1.22 1.08 -15.08
CA GLY A 323 -1.44 0.39 -13.81
C GLY A 323 -2.07 -1.01 -13.96
N VAL A 324 -1.79 -1.67 -15.07
CA VAL A 324 -2.21 -3.08 -15.27
C VAL A 324 -1.62 -3.96 -14.18
N VAL A 325 -2.46 -4.84 -13.67
CA VAL A 325 -2.12 -5.82 -12.64
C VAL A 325 -1.77 -7.14 -13.30
N ASP A 326 -0.61 -7.66 -12.98
CA ASP A 326 -0.27 -9.04 -13.28
C ASP A 326 -0.96 -9.95 -12.25
N LYS A 327 -1.99 -10.68 -12.70
CA LYS A 327 -2.78 -11.54 -11.81
C LYS A 327 -2.02 -12.77 -11.30
N GLN A 328 -0.90 -13.14 -11.93
CA GLN A 328 -0.05 -14.25 -11.48
C GLN A 328 0.93 -13.76 -10.41
N LEU A 329 1.49 -12.56 -10.60
CA LEU A 329 2.40 -11.95 -9.64
C LEU A 329 1.65 -11.31 -8.46
N GLY A 330 0.36 -10.94 -8.63
CA GLY A 330 -0.47 -10.36 -7.58
C GLY A 330 -0.34 -8.83 -7.44
N TYR A 331 0.32 -8.14 -8.41
CA TYR A 331 0.51 -6.67 -8.36
C TYR A 331 0.72 -6.03 -9.72
#